data_7eb90badc8e5a4240e029358521f2e55
#
_entry.id   7eb90badc8e5a4240e029358521f2e55
#
_cell.length_a   1.000
_cell.length_b   1.000
_cell.length_c   1.000
_cell.angle_alpha   90.00
_cell.angle_beta   90.00
_cell.angle_gamma   90.00
#
_symmetry.space_group_name_H-M   'P 1'
#
loop_
_entity.id
_entity.type
_entity.pdbx_description
1 polymer ?
#
loop_
_entity_poly.entity_id
_entity_poly.type
_entity_poly.pdbx_seq_one_letter_code
_entity_poly.pdbx_strand_id
1 'polypeptide(L)'
;SNGASRAIRILRLLEDWSAHAAAETQDLSGKTLGRLLTLFAAWPMISAPTAEKMTGVSRASVQRNLDVLQRRGLISEVTDQSRFRVWTANIGSAG
;
A
#
# COMPACT_ATOMS: atom_id res chain seq x y z
N SER A 1 6.18 -5.12 28.03
CA SER A 1 4.75 -5.35 27.91
C SER A 1 4.38 -5.83 26.52
N ASN A 2 3.29 -6.54 26.44
CA ASN A 2 2.86 -7.13 25.18
C ASN A 2 2.51 -6.11 24.13
N GLY A 3 1.99 -4.96 24.54
CA GLY A 3 1.61 -3.91 23.62
C GLY A 3 2.80 -3.30 22.89
N ALA A 4 3.88 -3.05 23.61
CA ALA A 4 5.08 -2.47 23.03
C ALA A 4 5.72 -3.44 22.02
N SER A 5 5.78 -4.73 22.37
CA SER A 5 6.34 -5.74 21.48
C SER A 5 5.54 -5.87 20.21
N ARG A 6 4.21 -5.81 20.32
CA ARG A 6 3.34 -5.91 19.15
C ARG A 6 3.49 -4.70 18.23
N ALA A 7 3.60 -3.50 18.80
CA ALA A 7 3.78 -2.28 18.02
C ALA A 7 5.09 -2.30 17.25
N ILE A 8 6.18 -2.75 17.89
CA ILE A 8 7.47 -2.86 17.24
C ILE A 8 7.42 -3.87 16.09
N ARG A 9 6.72 -4.99 16.30
CA ARG A 9 6.58 -6.01 15.27
C ARG A 9 5.85 -5.47 14.04
N ILE A 10 4.77 -4.72 14.26
CA ILE A 10 4.01 -4.13 13.15
C ILE A 10 4.86 -3.14 12.39
N LEU A 11 5.63 -2.29 13.07
CA LEU A 11 6.52 -1.34 12.42
C LEU A 11 7.57 -2.05 11.57
N ARG A 12 8.13 -3.15 12.07
CA ARG A 12 9.09 -3.93 11.29
C ARG A 12 8.46 -4.56 10.07
N LEU A 13 7.24 -5.08 10.20
CA LEU A 13 6.53 -5.66 9.06
C LEU A 13 6.28 -4.60 7.99
N LEU A 14 5.94 -3.38 8.40
CA LEU A 14 5.74 -2.29 7.45
C LEU A 14 7.05 -1.87 6.78
N GLU A 15 8.14 -1.83 7.55
CA GLU A 15 9.45 -1.52 6.98
C GLU A 15 9.88 -2.58 5.98
N ASP A 16 9.70 -3.85 6.33
CA ASP A 16 10.02 -4.97 5.44
C ASP A 16 9.17 -4.94 4.20
N TRP A 17 7.87 -4.68 4.35
CA TRP A 17 6.97 -4.55 3.22
C TRP A 17 7.41 -3.40 2.30
N SER A 18 7.75 -2.26 2.89
CA SER A 18 8.16 -1.08 2.13
C SER A 18 9.41 -1.36 1.31
N ALA A 19 10.40 -2.01 1.91
CA ALA A 19 11.63 -2.37 1.21
C ALA A 19 11.35 -3.40 0.11
N HIS A 20 10.52 -4.39 0.40
CA HIS A 20 10.14 -5.40 -0.58
C HIS A 20 9.38 -4.79 -1.75
N ALA A 21 8.43 -3.91 -1.45
CA ALA A 21 7.64 -3.25 -2.47
C ALA A 21 8.50 -2.36 -3.37
N ALA A 22 9.44 -1.64 -2.76
CA ALA A 22 10.35 -0.80 -3.54
C ALA A 22 11.20 -1.66 -4.48
N ALA A 23 11.70 -2.79 -4.00
CA ALA A 23 12.50 -3.70 -4.81
C ALA A 23 11.67 -4.31 -5.95
N GLU A 24 10.44 -4.71 -5.66
CA GLU A 24 9.56 -5.34 -6.65
C GLU A 24 9.09 -4.37 -7.73
N THR A 25 9.19 -3.07 -7.48
CA THR A 25 8.72 -2.05 -8.41
C THR A 25 9.85 -1.23 -9.03
N GLN A 26 11.08 -1.70 -8.92
CA GLN A 26 12.24 -0.98 -9.48
C GLN A 26 12.14 -0.80 -11.00
N ASP A 27 11.49 -1.73 -11.67
CA ASP A 27 11.31 -1.66 -13.12
C ASP A 27 10.25 -0.63 -13.54
N LEU A 28 9.49 -0.13 -12.57
CA LEU A 28 8.44 0.85 -12.84
C LEU A 28 8.96 2.25 -12.58
N SER A 29 8.68 3.15 -13.51
CA SER A 29 9.05 4.55 -13.37
C SER A 29 7.82 5.36 -12.98
N GLY A 30 8.04 6.50 -12.33
CA GLY A 30 6.97 7.41 -11.99
C GLY A 30 6.94 7.76 -10.51
N LYS A 31 6.60 9.01 -10.25
CA LYS A 31 6.54 9.51 -8.88
C LYS A 31 5.32 9.01 -8.12
N THR A 32 4.25 8.70 -8.86
CA THR A 32 2.98 8.26 -8.24
C THR A 32 3.17 6.97 -7.47
N LEU A 33 3.90 6.03 -8.05
CA LEU A 33 4.10 4.73 -7.40
C LEU A 33 4.83 4.88 -6.07
N GLY A 34 5.91 5.67 -6.07
CA GLY A 34 6.65 5.92 -4.84
C GLY A 34 5.80 6.58 -3.77
N ARG A 35 4.95 7.51 -4.17
CA ARG A 35 4.04 8.17 -3.23
C ARG A 35 3.03 7.19 -2.65
N LEU A 36 2.50 6.30 -3.46
CA LEU A 36 1.57 5.27 -2.99
C LEU A 36 2.23 4.30 -2.04
N LEU A 37 3.45 3.88 -2.32
CA LEU A 37 4.19 2.99 -1.43
C LEU A 37 4.41 3.65 -0.06
N THR A 38 4.74 4.93 -0.06
CA THR A 38 4.91 5.68 1.19
C THR A 38 3.59 5.76 1.96
N LEU A 39 2.48 5.97 1.24
CA LEU A 39 1.16 6.03 1.85
C LEU A 39 0.79 4.70 2.51
N PHE A 40 1.00 3.60 1.80
CA PHE A 40 0.65 2.28 2.33
C PHE A 40 1.53 1.89 3.53
N ALA A 41 2.74 2.41 3.59
CA ALA A 41 3.59 2.19 4.76
C ALA A 41 3.10 2.99 5.96
N ALA A 42 2.48 4.15 5.72
CA ALA A 42 1.98 5.01 6.79
C ALA A 42 0.56 4.65 7.21
N TRP A 43 -0.27 4.23 6.25
CA TRP A 43 -1.69 3.96 6.48
C TRP A 43 -2.02 2.57 5.97
N PRO A 44 -2.38 1.63 6.87
CA PRO A 44 -2.62 0.24 6.46
C PRO A 44 -3.79 0.06 5.49
N MET A 45 -4.78 0.95 5.54
CA MET A 45 -5.94 0.86 4.65
C MET A 45 -6.16 2.20 3.97
N ILE A 46 -6.25 2.18 2.64
CA ILE A 46 -6.40 3.39 1.85
C ILE A 46 -7.45 3.19 0.78
N SER A 47 -8.39 4.16 0.68
CA SER A 47 -9.34 4.18 -0.42
C SER A 47 -8.78 4.97 -1.59
N ALA A 48 -9.33 4.76 -2.80
CA ALA A 48 -8.89 5.50 -3.97
C ALA A 48 -9.04 7.02 -3.82
N PRO A 49 -10.17 7.53 -3.32
CA PRO A 49 -10.29 8.98 -3.09
C PRO A 49 -9.24 9.53 -2.14
N THR A 50 -8.92 8.78 -1.08
CA THR A 50 -7.88 9.19 -0.14
C THR A 50 -6.52 9.22 -0.84
N ALA A 51 -6.22 8.21 -1.65
CA ALA A 51 -4.96 8.16 -2.39
C ALA A 51 -4.84 9.35 -3.34
N GLU A 52 -5.92 9.69 -4.05
CA GLU A 52 -5.94 10.87 -4.93
C GLU A 52 -5.61 12.14 -4.15
N LYS A 53 -6.27 12.32 -3.02
CA LYS A 53 -6.12 13.52 -2.20
C LYS A 53 -4.72 13.63 -1.63
N MET A 54 -4.19 12.52 -1.14
CA MET A 54 -2.89 12.51 -0.46
C MET A 54 -1.72 12.60 -1.43
N THR A 55 -1.86 12.04 -2.63
CA THR A 55 -0.80 12.08 -3.63
C THR A 55 -0.90 13.28 -4.58
N GLY A 56 -2.08 13.87 -4.68
CA GLY A 56 -2.31 14.95 -5.63
C GLY A 56 -2.35 14.49 -7.08
N VAL A 57 -2.59 13.20 -7.30
CA VAL A 57 -2.56 12.59 -8.62
C VAL A 57 -3.99 12.27 -9.06
N SER A 58 -4.23 12.23 -10.37
CA SER A 58 -5.55 11.95 -10.91
C SER A 58 -6.04 10.54 -10.54
N ARG A 59 -7.37 10.37 -10.53
CA ARG A 59 -7.97 9.08 -10.22
C ARG A 59 -7.48 8.00 -11.18
N ALA A 60 -7.39 8.30 -12.46
CA ALA A 60 -6.95 7.32 -13.45
C ALA A 60 -5.54 6.82 -13.16
N SER A 61 -4.65 7.74 -12.81
CA SER A 61 -3.27 7.40 -12.47
C SER A 61 -3.19 6.57 -11.20
N VAL A 62 -3.94 6.98 -10.16
CA VAL A 62 -4.00 6.25 -8.90
C VAL A 62 -4.51 4.83 -9.15
N GLN A 63 -5.63 4.71 -9.86
CA GLN A 63 -6.24 3.40 -10.12
C GLN A 63 -5.29 2.49 -10.87
N ARG A 64 -4.60 3.02 -11.87
CA ARG A 64 -3.64 2.25 -12.67
C ARG A 64 -2.52 1.70 -11.79
N ASN A 65 -1.99 2.54 -10.91
CA ASN A 65 -0.91 2.12 -10.03
C ASN A 65 -1.39 1.13 -8.97
N LEU A 66 -2.60 1.32 -8.44
CA LEU A 66 -3.19 0.38 -7.51
C LEU A 66 -3.34 -1.01 -8.16
N ASP A 67 -3.79 -1.03 -9.42
CA ASP A 67 -3.95 -2.29 -10.15
C ASP A 67 -2.62 -3.00 -10.31
N VAL A 68 -1.56 -2.27 -10.60
CA VAL A 68 -0.22 -2.84 -10.74
C VAL A 68 0.26 -3.43 -9.42
N LEU A 69 0.12 -2.68 -8.34
CA LEU A 69 0.54 -3.15 -7.02
C LEU A 69 -0.25 -4.39 -6.59
N GLN A 70 -1.54 -4.40 -6.88
CA GLN A 70 -2.38 -5.55 -6.55
C GLN A 70 -1.98 -6.77 -7.37
N ARG A 71 -1.70 -6.59 -8.64
CA ARG A 71 -1.29 -7.66 -9.53
C ARG A 71 0.02 -8.29 -9.08
N ARG A 72 0.92 -7.49 -8.53
CA ARG A 72 2.20 -7.96 -8.02
C ARG A 72 2.13 -8.52 -6.61
N GLY A 73 0.94 -8.54 -6.02
CA GLY A 73 0.74 -9.11 -4.69
C GLY A 73 1.21 -8.24 -3.55
N LEU A 74 1.47 -6.96 -3.80
CA LEU A 74 1.95 -6.04 -2.78
C LEU A 74 0.82 -5.45 -1.94
N ILE A 75 -0.36 -5.32 -2.54
CA ILE A 75 -1.55 -4.85 -1.84
C ILE A 75 -2.73 -5.74 -2.20
N SER A 76 -3.76 -5.68 -1.38
CA SER A 76 -5.00 -6.42 -1.63
C SER A 76 -6.18 -5.49 -1.47
N GLU A 77 -7.20 -5.72 -2.29
CA GLU A 77 -8.45 -5.00 -2.14
C GLU A 77 -9.27 -5.65 -1.05
N VAL A 78 -9.76 -4.84 -0.11
CA VAL A 78 -10.59 -5.30 0.99
C VAL A 78 -11.93 -4.59 0.85
N THR A 79 -12.87 -5.22 0.18
CA THR A 79 -14.19 -4.64 -0.09
C THR A 79 -15.27 -5.60 0.35
N ASP A 80 -15.97 -5.25 1.41
CA ASP A 80 -17.11 -6.04 1.85
C ASP A 80 -18.40 -5.60 1.18
N GLN A 81 -18.42 -4.36 0.72
CA GLN A 81 -19.61 -3.80 0.09
C GLN A 81 -19.21 -3.04 -1.16
N SER A 82 -20.08 -3.08 -2.14
CA SER A 82 -19.81 -2.59 -3.47
C SER A 82 -19.57 -1.08 -3.56
N ARG A 83 -19.79 -0.32 -2.50
CA ARG A 83 -19.68 1.14 -2.57
C ARG A 83 -18.28 1.68 -2.34
N PHE A 84 -17.47 0.99 -1.56
CA PHE A 84 -16.15 1.49 -1.21
C PHE A 84 -15.10 0.43 -1.44
N ARG A 85 -14.18 0.75 -2.32
CA ARG A 85 -13.02 -0.09 -2.54
C ARG A 85 -11.88 0.46 -1.70
N VAL A 86 -11.32 -0.40 -0.86
CA VAL A 86 -10.21 -0.07 0.03
C VAL A 86 -9.09 -1.06 -0.23
N TRP A 87 -7.86 -0.58 -0.21
CA TRP A 87 -6.69 -1.43 -0.40
C TRP A 87 -5.84 -1.42 0.86
N THR A 88 -5.20 -2.54 1.13
CA THR A 88 -4.31 -2.68 2.27
C THR A 88 -2.99 -3.29 1.82
N ALA A 89 -1.90 -2.88 2.48
CA ALA A 89 -0.59 -3.46 2.21
C ALA A 89 -0.56 -4.91 2.72
N ASN A 90 0.04 -5.80 1.94
CA ASN A 90 0.15 -7.22 2.30
C ASN A 90 1.36 -7.44 3.21
N ILE A 91 1.31 -6.88 4.41
CA ILE A 91 2.39 -7.01 5.37
C ILE A 91 2.39 -8.42 5.97
N GLY A 92 3.58 -8.98 6.08
CA GLY A 92 3.72 -10.30 6.69
C GLY A 92 3.24 -11.45 5.84
N SER A 93 2.76 -11.19 4.62
CA SER A 93 2.22 -12.24 3.75
C SER A 93 3.27 -12.88 2.87
N ALA A 94 4.43 -12.28 2.77
CA ALA A 94 5.50 -12.75 1.91
C ALA A 94 6.36 -13.80 2.60
N GLY A 95 5.79 -14.43 3.59
CA GLY A 95 6.52 -15.46 4.33
C GLY A 95 7.08 -16.51 3.43
#